data_ecff4c03c0e5fec3da83de4a18f88f17
#
_entry.id   ecff4c03c0e5fec3da83de4a18f88f17
#
_cell.length_a   1.000
_cell.length_b   1.000
_cell.length_c   1.000
_cell.angle_alpha   90.00
_cell.angle_beta   90.00
_cell.angle_gamma   90.00
#
_symmetry.space_group_name_H-M   'P 1'
#
loop_
_entity.id
_entity.type
_entity.pdbx_description
1 polymer ?
#
loop_
_entity_poly.entity_id
_entity_poly.type
_entity_poly.pdbx_seq_one_letter_code
_entity_poly.pdbx_strand_id
1 'polypeptide(L)'
;MISMRLKFQESIEQVIENADIILYVLDARFIAETRNPKIEANIKDRGKKIIYVINKADLAGHINQNELNQLPFNVLVSCDTRRGVNELRTKIKILSKQVKREQIFIGVIGYPNTGKSSVINLVLGRKEIAKTSSESGFTKGVQKLKIAENVYFLDSPGIIPEDERFGSLLKLAQIGVKTYDKVDDPGLIVYELMKKYPGVFEKFYRIDAKGDSEKLIQEFGRKKGFLLKRYGVDEDRTARAILKDWQKGHIKP
;
A
#
# COMPACT_ATOMS: atom_id res chain seq x y z
N MET A 1 17.28 -2.50 19.51
CA MET A 1 17.06 -2.23 18.06
C MET A 1 17.39 -3.41 17.16
N ILE A 2 18.48 -4.15 17.40
CA ILE A 2 18.90 -5.32 16.59
C ILE A 2 17.87 -6.48 16.61
N SER A 3 17.22 -6.75 17.75
CA SER A 3 16.28 -7.89 17.87
C SER A 3 14.94 -7.71 17.11
N MET A 4 14.51 -6.48 16.91
CA MET A 4 13.35 -6.19 16.03
C MET A 4 13.69 -6.32 14.54
N ARG A 5 14.93 -6.05 14.17
CA ARG A 5 15.49 -6.19 12.82
C ARG A 5 15.37 -7.62 12.32
N LEU A 6 15.87 -8.58 13.09
CA LEU A 6 15.87 -10.00 12.75
C LEU A 6 14.46 -10.57 12.59
N LYS A 7 13.53 -10.21 13.47
CA LYS A 7 12.15 -10.73 13.44
C LYS A 7 11.35 -10.34 12.19
N PHE A 8 11.71 -9.28 11.51
CA PHE A 8 10.96 -8.79 10.34
C PHE A 8 11.47 -9.38 9.02
N GLN A 9 12.76 -9.50 8.82
CA GLN A 9 13.31 -10.26 7.67
C GLN A 9 12.87 -11.72 7.75
N GLU A 10 12.95 -12.32 8.93
CA GLU A 10 12.43 -13.66 9.20
C GLU A 10 10.97 -13.81 8.75
N SER A 11 10.13 -12.79 8.91
CA SER A 11 8.70 -12.91 8.55
C SER A 11 8.43 -12.85 7.04
N ILE A 12 9.15 -12.02 6.23
CA ILE A 12 9.05 -12.07 4.76
C ILE A 12 9.60 -13.38 4.24
N GLU A 13 10.79 -13.74 4.70
CA GLU A 13 11.44 -14.97 4.28
C GLU A 13 10.60 -16.18 4.63
N GLN A 14 10.02 -16.23 5.83
CA GLN A 14 9.09 -17.28 6.23
C GLN A 14 7.85 -17.35 5.34
N VAL A 15 7.26 -16.20 4.96
CA VAL A 15 6.13 -16.18 4.02
C VAL A 15 6.55 -16.70 2.66
N ILE A 16 7.67 -16.23 2.11
CA ILE A 16 8.17 -16.67 0.80
C ILE A 16 8.54 -18.16 0.84
N GLU A 17 9.16 -18.63 1.91
CA GLU A 17 9.55 -20.03 2.07
C GLU A 17 8.35 -20.96 2.12
N ASN A 18 7.36 -20.64 2.95
CA ASN A 18 6.20 -21.48 3.20
C ASN A 18 5.09 -21.37 2.15
N ALA A 19 5.08 -20.33 1.33
CA ALA A 19 4.09 -20.17 0.26
C ALA A 19 4.53 -20.88 -1.03
N ASP A 20 3.55 -21.27 -1.83
CA ASP A 20 3.72 -21.76 -3.20
C ASP A 20 3.45 -20.66 -4.22
N ILE A 21 2.50 -19.80 -3.88
CA ILE A 21 2.08 -18.63 -4.68
C ILE A 21 2.16 -17.39 -3.80
N ILE A 22 2.69 -16.31 -4.33
CA ILE A 22 2.76 -15.02 -3.64
C ILE A 22 1.79 -14.04 -4.32
N LEU A 23 0.87 -13.48 -3.54
CA LEU A 23 0.16 -12.27 -3.93
C LEU A 23 0.98 -11.06 -3.51
N TYR A 24 1.58 -10.39 -4.46
CA TYR A 24 2.33 -9.16 -4.21
C TYR A 24 1.40 -7.97 -4.41
N VAL A 25 0.95 -7.36 -3.30
CA VAL A 25 -0.03 -6.28 -3.31
C VAL A 25 0.67 -4.93 -3.42
N LEU A 26 0.40 -4.23 -4.52
CA LEU A 26 0.90 -2.89 -4.85
C LEU A 26 -0.24 -1.88 -4.81
N ASP A 27 0.08 -0.60 -4.63
CA ASP A 27 -0.89 0.51 -4.72
C ASP A 27 -0.93 1.05 -6.16
N ALA A 28 -2.09 1.05 -6.79
CA ALA A 28 -2.25 1.46 -8.19
C ALA A 28 -1.84 2.92 -8.45
N ARG A 29 -1.83 3.76 -7.42
CA ARG A 29 -1.37 5.17 -7.52
C ARG A 29 0.15 5.28 -7.55
N PHE A 30 0.86 4.27 -7.03
CA PHE A 30 2.29 4.31 -6.74
C PHE A 30 2.92 2.93 -6.99
N ILE A 31 2.75 2.39 -8.20
CA ILE A 31 3.22 1.03 -8.55
C ILE A 31 4.74 0.93 -8.34
N ALA A 32 5.51 1.87 -8.90
CA ALA A 32 6.97 1.87 -8.80
C ALA A 32 7.45 2.02 -7.34
N GLU A 33 6.82 2.91 -6.56
CA GLU A 33 7.20 3.17 -5.18
C GLU A 33 6.82 2.02 -4.23
N THR A 34 5.77 1.25 -4.57
CA THR A 34 5.33 0.10 -3.75
C THR A 34 5.92 -1.23 -4.23
N ARG A 35 6.74 -1.22 -5.27
CA ARG A 35 7.53 -2.34 -5.77
C ARG A 35 8.89 -2.43 -5.08
N ASN A 36 9.38 -3.64 -4.86
CA ASN A 36 10.75 -3.89 -4.43
C ASN A 36 11.38 -5.01 -5.27
N PRO A 37 12.28 -4.65 -6.21
CA PRO A 37 12.92 -5.61 -7.10
C PRO A 37 13.72 -6.71 -6.38
N LYS A 38 14.30 -6.42 -5.20
CA LYS A 38 15.06 -7.40 -4.41
C LYS A 38 14.13 -8.51 -3.88
N ILE A 39 12.94 -8.13 -3.39
CA ILE A 39 11.93 -9.09 -2.95
C ILE A 39 11.45 -9.93 -4.14
N GLU A 40 11.21 -9.31 -5.30
CA GLU A 40 10.81 -10.02 -6.51
C GLU A 40 11.87 -11.03 -6.97
N ALA A 41 13.14 -10.65 -6.94
CA ALA A 41 14.25 -11.56 -7.25
C ALA A 41 14.27 -12.75 -6.27
N ASN A 42 14.21 -12.49 -4.96
CA ASN A 42 14.18 -13.55 -3.94
C ASN A 42 13.02 -14.54 -4.14
N ILE A 43 11.82 -14.05 -4.48
CA ILE A 43 10.68 -14.92 -4.76
C ILE A 43 10.93 -15.79 -5.99
N LYS A 44 11.48 -15.20 -7.07
CA LYS A 44 11.80 -15.90 -8.32
C LYS A 44 12.91 -16.94 -8.13
N ASP A 45 13.98 -16.59 -7.41
CA ASP A 45 15.10 -17.48 -7.12
C ASP A 45 14.67 -18.72 -6.33
N ARG A 46 13.63 -18.59 -5.50
CA ARG A 46 13.02 -19.72 -4.79
C ARG A 46 11.96 -20.47 -5.64
N GLY A 47 11.82 -20.16 -6.92
CA GLY A 47 10.88 -20.81 -7.84
C GLY A 47 9.41 -20.59 -7.52
N LYS A 48 9.07 -19.58 -6.70
CA LYS A 48 7.68 -19.31 -6.32
C LYS A 48 6.96 -18.54 -7.43
N LYS A 49 5.64 -18.74 -7.53
CA LYS A 49 4.78 -18.01 -8.47
C LYS A 49 4.34 -16.68 -7.88
N ILE A 50 4.31 -15.61 -8.70
CA ILE A 50 3.86 -14.29 -8.28
C ILE A 50 2.59 -13.91 -9.04
N ILE A 51 1.60 -13.38 -8.32
CA ILE A 51 0.49 -12.60 -8.87
C ILE A 51 0.65 -11.18 -8.33
N TYR A 52 0.85 -10.21 -9.22
CA TYR A 52 0.88 -8.81 -8.85
C TYR A 52 -0.55 -8.28 -8.73
N VAL A 53 -0.97 -7.94 -7.51
CA VAL A 53 -2.29 -7.40 -7.22
C VAL A 53 -2.19 -5.89 -7.11
N ILE A 54 -2.60 -5.19 -8.16
CA ILE A 54 -2.55 -3.74 -8.25
C ILE A 54 -3.85 -3.19 -7.63
N ASN A 55 -3.82 -2.98 -6.32
CA ASN A 55 -4.99 -2.59 -5.52
C ASN A 55 -5.21 -1.07 -5.53
N LYS A 56 -6.40 -0.64 -5.10
CA LYS A 56 -6.87 0.75 -5.10
C LYS A 56 -6.96 1.36 -6.50
N ALA A 57 -7.28 0.55 -7.50
CA ALA A 57 -7.40 1.00 -8.89
C ALA A 57 -8.49 2.08 -9.09
N ASP A 58 -9.44 2.19 -8.18
CA ASP A 58 -10.47 3.24 -8.13
C ASP A 58 -9.92 4.62 -7.71
N LEU A 59 -8.81 4.63 -6.98
CA LEU A 59 -8.15 5.84 -6.51
C LEU A 59 -7.09 6.38 -7.49
N ALA A 60 -6.63 5.56 -8.43
CA ALA A 60 -5.68 5.99 -9.44
C ALA A 60 -6.37 6.86 -10.51
N GLY A 61 -5.87 8.06 -10.75
CA GLY A 61 -6.34 8.94 -11.83
C GLY A 61 -5.97 8.38 -13.20
N HIS A 62 -4.73 7.92 -13.32
CA HIS A 62 -4.17 7.26 -14.50
C HIS A 62 -3.25 6.12 -14.04
N ILE A 63 -3.31 5.00 -14.72
CA ILE A 63 -2.41 3.87 -14.46
C ILE A 63 -1.42 3.75 -15.61
N ASN A 64 -0.14 3.83 -15.28
CA ASN A 64 0.93 3.74 -16.27
C ASN A 64 1.01 2.33 -16.87
N GLN A 65 0.62 2.21 -18.15
CA GLN A 65 0.65 0.94 -18.88
C GLN A 65 2.05 0.35 -18.98
N ASN A 66 3.08 1.19 -19.09
CA ASN A 66 4.46 0.70 -19.16
C ASN A 66 4.89 0.01 -17.86
N GLU A 67 4.44 0.52 -16.72
CA GLU A 67 4.67 -0.14 -15.43
C GLU A 67 3.90 -1.46 -15.32
N LEU A 68 2.64 -1.49 -15.76
CA LEU A 68 1.85 -2.73 -15.78
C LEU A 68 2.46 -3.81 -16.68
N ASN A 69 2.96 -3.43 -17.86
CA ASN A 69 3.55 -4.35 -18.83
C ASN A 69 4.83 -5.03 -18.27
N GLN A 70 5.51 -4.42 -17.32
CA GLN A 70 6.66 -5.00 -16.61
C GLN A 70 6.27 -6.04 -15.57
N LEU A 71 4.99 -6.16 -15.22
CA LEU A 71 4.48 -7.03 -14.19
C LEU A 71 3.72 -8.21 -14.83
N PRO A 72 4.38 -9.34 -15.07
CA PRO A 72 3.68 -10.51 -15.59
C PRO A 72 2.65 -10.98 -14.57
N PHE A 73 1.51 -11.51 -15.04
CA PHE A 73 0.44 -12.01 -14.17
C PHE A 73 -0.12 -10.94 -13.20
N ASN A 74 -0.28 -9.69 -13.67
CA ASN A 74 -0.90 -8.64 -12.86
C ASN A 74 -2.43 -8.67 -12.92
N VAL A 75 -3.08 -8.12 -11.88
CA VAL A 75 -4.53 -7.91 -11.81
C VAL A 75 -4.80 -6.56 -11.19
N LEU A 76 -5.59 -5.73 -11.86
CA LEU A 76 -6.13 -4.49 -11.31
C LEU A 76 -7.31 -4.80 -10.39
N VAL A 77 -7.21 -4.37 -9.13
CA VAL A 77 -8.21 -4.64 -8.10
C VAL A 77 -8.64 -3.33 -7.42
N SER A 78 -9.92 -3.23 -7.12
CA SER A 78 -10.44 -2.27 -6.14
C SER A 78 -11.22 -3.06 -5.08
N CYS A 79 -10.75 -3.01 -3.84
CA CYS A 79 -11.43 -3.67 -2.74
C CYS A 79 -12.75 -2.99 -2.40
N ASP A 80 -12.84 -1.67 -2.56
CA ASP A 80 -14.04 -0.87 -2.27
C ASP A 80 -15.16 -1.13 -3.28
N THR A 81 -14.83 -1.12 -4.58
CA THR A 81 -15.81 -1.37 -5.65
C THR A 81 -15.94 -2.84 -6.03
N ARG A 82 -15.13 -3.72 -5.45
CA ARG A 82 -15.03 -5.17 -5.73
C ARG A 82 -14.66 -5.51 -7.18
N ARG A 83 -14.08 -4.56 -7.94
CA ARG A 83 -13.58 -4.83 -9.30
C ARG A 83 -12.35 -5.72 -9.25
N GLY A 84 -12.19 -6.55 -10.29
CA GLY A 84 -11.03 -7.42 -10.46
C GLY A 84 -11.02 -8.69 -9.58
N VAL A 85 -11.98 -8.86 -8.66
CA VAL A 85 -11.97 -10.03 -7.74
C VAL A 85 -12.11 -11.36 -8.48
N ASN A 86 -12.96 -11.42 -9.51
CA ASN A 86 -13.16 -12.66 -10.27
C ASN A 86 -11.91 -13.01 -11.10
N GLU A 87 -11.26 -12.00 -11.67
CA GLU A 87 -10.01 -12.19 -12.39
C GLU A 87 -8.90 -12.67 -11.44
N LEU A 88 -8.78 -12.06 -10.24
CA LEU A 88 -7.82 -12.48 -9.24
C LEU A 88 -8.05 -13.95 -8.82
N ARG A 89 -9.30 -14.33 -8.52
CA ARG A 89 -9.66 -15.73 -8.20
C ARG A 89 -9.33 -16.69 -9.34
N THR A 90 -9.58 -16.29 -10.58
CA THR A 90 -9.24 -17.09 -11.76
C THR A 90 -7.73 -17.29 -11.88
N LYS A 91 -6.92 -16.23 -11.71
CA LYS A 91 -5.45 -16.33 -11.75
C LYS A 91 -4.91 -17.20 -10.60
N ILE A 92 -5.45 -17.06 -9.39
CA ILE A 92 -5.13 -17.95 -8.28
C ILE A 92 -5.41 -19.41 -8.67
N LYS A 93 -6.60 -19.71 -9.20
CA LYS A 93 -6.98 -21.06 -9.63
C LYS A 93 -6.07 -21.62 -10.73
N ILE A 94 -5.69 -20.79 -11.71
CA ILE A 94 -4.77 -21.17 -12.80
C ILE A 94 -3.41 -21.57 -12.22
N LEU A 95 -2.81 -20.73 -11.37
CA LEU A 95 -1.49 -21.02 -10.79
C LEU A 95 -1.56 -22.19 -9.80
N SER A 96 -2.64 -22.32 -9.03
CA SER A 96 -2.81 -23.45 -8.11
C SER A 96 -2.79 -24.79 -8.85
N LYS A 97 -3.37 -24.88 -10.05
CA LYS A 97 -3.32 -26.11 -10.85
C LYS A 97 -1.92 -26.47 -11.36
N GLN A 98 -1.00 -25.51 -11.41
CA GLN A 98 0.38 -25.73 -11.83
C GLN A 98 1.29 -26.20 -10.68
N VAL A 99 0.84 -26.05 -9.44
CA VAL A 99 1.57 -26.48 -8.24
C VAL A 99 1.24 -27.95 -7.97
N LYS A 100 2.26 -28.82 -8.00
CA LYS A 100 2.10 -30.26 -7.73
C LYS A 100 2.23 -30.55 -6.23
N ARG A 101 1.23 -30.10 -5.44
CA ARG A 101 1.15 -30.35 -3.99
C ARG A 101 -0.29 -30.65 -3.58
N GLU A 102 -0.47 -31.46 -2.54
CA GLU A 102 -1.79 -31.75 -1.97
C GLU A 102 -2.44 -30.51 -1.36
N GLN A 103 -1.68 -29.69 -0.69
CA GLN A 103 -2.11 -28.41 -0.13
C GLN A 103 -1.27 -27.27 -0.71
N ILE A 104 -1.94 -26.22 -1.12
CA ILE A 104 -1.33 -25.05 -1.77
C ILE A 104 -1.46 -23.86 -0.83
N PHE A 105 -0.34 -23.23 -0.53
CA PHE A 105 -0.27 -22.09 0.35
C PHE A 105 -0.01 -20.81 -0.42
N ILE A 106 -0.83 -19.79 -0.14
CA ILE A 106 -0.73 -18.45 -0.74
C ILE A 106 -0.24 -17.47 0.32
N GLY A 107 0.95 -16.93 0.10
CA GLY A 107 1.48 -15.81 0.89
C GLY A 107 1.01 -14.48 0.33
N VAL A 108 0.76 -13.51 1.20
CA VAL A 108 0.40 -12.14 0.78
C VAL A 108 1.43 -11.16 1.31
N ILE A 109 2.12 -10.49 0.42
CA ILE A 109 3.16 -9.52 0.75
C ILE A 109 2.86 -8.15 0.13
N GLY A 110 3.53 -7.12 0.61
CA GLY A 110 3.42 -5.74 0.13
C GLY A 110 3.62 -4.74 1.26
N TYR A 111 3.77 -3.48 0.91
CA TYR A 111 3.93 -2.41 1.91
C TYR A 111 2.73 -2.31 2.86
N PRO A 112 2.89 -1.72 4.06
CA PRO A 112 1.75 -1.31 4.88
C PRO A 112 0.80 -0.42 4.08
N ASN A 113 -0.49 -0.51 4.38
CA ASN A 113 -1.54 0.30 3.77
C ASN A 113 -1.77 0.09 2.25
N THR A 114 -1.11 -0.87 1.58
CA THR A 114 -1.46 -1.28 0.21
C THR A 114 -2.78 -2.04 0.13
N GLY A 115 -3.32 -2.49 1.27
CA GLY A 115 -4.60 -3.17 1.35
C GLY A 115 -4.53 -4.69 1.33
N LYS A 116 -3.45 -5.29 1.83
CA LYS A 116 -3.27 -6.76 1.91
C LYS A 116 -4.45 -7.47 2.57
N SER A 117 -4.83 -7.05 3.78
CA SER A 117 -5.98 -7.62 4.51
C SER A 117 -7.29 -7.44 3.74
N SER A 118 -7.46 -6.28 3.07
CA SER A 118 -8.64 -6.04 2.23
C SER A 118 -8.69 -6.98 1.02
N VAL A 119 -7.54 -7.26 0.39
CA VAL A 119 -7.43 -8.21 -0.72
C VAL A 119 -7.75 -9.63 -0.24
N ILE A 120 -7.22 -10.05 0.92
CA ILE A 120 -7.56 -11.35 1.53
C ILE A 120 -9.06 -11.46 1.74
N ASN A 121 -9.68 -10.48 2.40
CA ASN A 121 -11.11 -10.46 2.66
C ASN A 121 -11.94 -10.45 1.37
N LEU A 122 -11.50 -9.72 0.34
CA LEU A 122 -12.13 -9.67 -0.97
C LEU A 122 -12.14 -11.05 -1.64
N VAL A 123 -11.00 -11.75 -1.63
CA VAL A 123 -10.88 -13.12 -2.19
C VAL A 123 -11.72 -14.10 -1.42
N LEU A 124 -11.75 -14.02 -0.09
CA LEU A 124 -12.56 -14.90 0.77
C LEU A 124 -14.08 -14.63 0.66
N GLY A 125 -14.48 -13.47 0.13
CA GLY A 125 -15.89 -13.09 0.02
C GLY A 125 -16.55 -12.75 1.36
N ARG A 126 -15.78 -12.48 2.41
CA ARG A 126 -16.25 -12.23 3.78
C ARG A 126 -15.91 -10.80 4.22
N LYS A 127 -16.79 -10.21 5.03
CA LYS A 127 -16.64 -8.81 5.48
C LYS A 127 -15.68 -8.65 6.64
N GLU A 128 -15.03 -9.53 7.23
CA GLU A 128 -14.07 -9.34 8.34
C GLU A 128 -13.52 -10.68 8.87
N ILE A 129 -12.45 -11.18 8.26
CA ILE A 129 -11.70 -12.30 8.86
C ILE A 129 -10.25 -11.91 9.12
N ALA A 130 -9.62 -11.15 8.21
CA ALA A 130 -8.33 -10.55 8.47
C ALA A 130 -8.57 -9.20 9.16
N LYS A 131 -8.47 -9.15 10.47
CA LYS A 131 -8.45 -7.89 11.22
C LYS A 131 -7.28 -7.06 10.71
N THR A 132 -7.54 -5.82 10.37
CA THR A 132 -6.51 -4.81 10.17
C THR A 132 -5.83 -4.58 11.52
N SER A 133 -4.87 -5.40 11.88
CA SER A 133 -4.09 -5.17 13.08
C SER A 133 -3.05 -4.10 12.79
N SER A 134 -3.40 -2.85 13.04
CA SER A 134 -2.45 -1.79 13.35
C SER A 134 -1.88 -1.93 14.77
N GLU A 135 -2.32 -2.94 15.52
CA GLU A 135 -1.82 -3.23 16.86
C GLU A 135 -0.96 -4.48 16.84
N SER A 136 0.32 -4.26 17.11
CA SER A 136 1.33 -5.28 17.35
C SER A 136 1.00 -6.08 18.61
N GLY A 137 0.74 -7.36 18.47
CA GLY A 137 0.68 -8.24 19.62
C GLY A 137 -0.03 -9.57 19.34
N PHE A 138 0.76 -10.62 19.27
CA PHE A 138 0.38 -12.03 19.46
C PHE A 138 -0.47 -12.73 18.38
N THR A 139 0.22 -13.50 17.54
CA THR A 139 -0.35 -14.78 17.09
C THR A 139 0.65 -15.90 17.30
N LYS A 140 0.38 -16.75 18.27
CA LYS A 140 0.96 -18.10 18.36
C LYS A 140 0.24 -18.97 17.32
N GLY A 141 0.92 -19.30 16.22
CA GLY A 141 0.45 -20.22 15.19
C GLY A 141 0.00 -19.53 13.90
N VAL A 142 0.51 -20.01 12.77
CA VAL A 142 0.11 -19.58 11.42
C VAL A 142 -1.36 -19.98 11.22
N GLN A 143 -2.28 -19.03 11.21
CA GLN A 143 -3.68 -19.29 10.89
C GLN A 143 -3.81 -19.55 9.38
N LYS A 144 -4.36 -20.68 9.02
CA LYS A 144 -4.65 -21.06 7.63
C LYS A 144 -6.09 -20.67 7.30
N LEU A 145 -6.28 -19.76 6.36
CA LEU A 145 -7.61 -19.35 5.91
C LEU A 145 -7.94 -20.06 4.59
N LYS A 146 -8.91 -20.96 4.59
CA LYS A 146 -9.31 -21.73 3.40
C LYS A 146 -9.95 -20.81 2.34
N ILE A 147 -9.42 -20.85 1.10
CA ILE A 147 -9.94 -20.12 -0.06
C ILE A 147 -10.79 -21.03 -0.93
N ALA A 148 -10.28 -22.22 -1.21
CA ALA A 148 -10.90 -23.26 -2.04
C ALA A 148 -10.46 -24.63 -1.54
N GLU A 149 -10.88 -25.70 -2.23
CA GLU A 149 -10.39 -27.03 -1.91
C GLU A 149 -8.86 -27.07 -2.04
N ASN A 150 -8.22 -27.47 -0.92
CA ASN A 150 -6.76 -27.57 -0.80
C ASN A 150 -5.95 -26.26 -1.04
N VAL A 151 -6.60 -25.07 -1.04
CA VAL A 151 -5.93 -23.77 -1.20
C VAL A 151 -6.17 -22.89 0.01
N TYR A 152 -5.09 -22.40 0.61
CA TYR A 152 -5.13 -21.66 1.88
C TYR A 152 -4.29 -20.38 1.81
N PHE A 153 -4.75 -19.29 2.43
CA PHE A 153 -3.88 -18.17 2.77
C PHE A 153 -3.03 -18.51 3.99
N LEU A 154 -1.76 -18.10 3.93
CA LEU A 154 -0.93 -17.99 5.13
C LEU A 154 -1.18 -16.61 5.74
N ASP A 155 -1.50 -16.58 7.03
CA ASP A 155 -1.58 -15.31 7.76
C ASP A 155 -0.18 -14.70 7.83
N SER A 156 -0.01 -13.53 7.24
CA SER A 156 1.27 -12.83 7.22
C SER A 156 1.09 -11.38 7.66
N PRO A 157 1.91 -10.90 8.60
CA PRO A 157 1.88 -9.50 9.01
C PRO A 157 2.25 -8.57 7.85
N GLY A 158 1.78 -7.32 7.92
CA GLY A 158 2.19 -6.27 6.97
C GLY A 158 3.69 -5.98 7.09
N ILE A 159 4.42 -6.05 5.98
CA ILE A 159 5.87 -6.06 5.98
C ILE A 159 6.41 -4.85 5.21
N ILE A 160 7.32 -4.09 5.84
CA ILE A 160 8.12 -3.04 5.20
C ILE A 160 9.52 -3.62 4.98
N PRO A 161 10.08 -3.56 3.75
CA PRO A 161 11.47 -3.92 3.50
C PRO A 161 12.43 -3.09 4.36
N GLU A 162 13.48 -3.70 4.87
CA GLU A 162 14.36 -3.08 5.86
C GLU A 162 15.19 -1.92 5.29
N ASP A 163 15.69 -2.09 4.09
CA ASP A 163 16.43 -1.08 3.34
C ASP A 163 15.57 0.16 2.99
N GLU A 164 14.25 0.05 3.11
CA GLU A 164 13.32 1.15 2.87
C GLU A 164 12.69 1.74 4.15
N ARG A 165 12.95 1.20 5.34
CA ARG A 165 12.60 1.87 6.60
C ARG A 165 13.35 3.20 6.79
N PHE A 166 14.52 3.29 6.16
CA PHE A 166 15.33 4.50 6.05
C PHE A 166 15.22 5.16 4.66
N GLY A 167 14.29 4.69 3.83
CA GLY A 167 13.94 5.33 2.57
C GLY A 167 13.53 6.79 2.80
N SER A 168 13.58 7.58 1.76
CA SER A 168 13.16 8.99 1.81
C SER A 168 11.85 9.10 2.58
N LEU A 169 11.83 9.94 3.63
CA LEU A 169 10.64 10.24 4.44
C LEU A 169 9.46 10.62 3.53
N LEU A 170 9.77 11.28 2.41
CA LEU A 170 8.84 11.61 1.34
C LEU A 170 8.16 10.36 0.77
N LYS A 171 8.94 9.32 0.38
CA LYS A 171 8.38 8.09 -0.17
C LYS A 171 7.43 7.42 0.83
N LEU A 172 7.84 7.30 2.10
CA LEU A 172 7.02 6.67 3.13
C LEU A 172 5.73 7.44 3.42
N ALA A 173 5.79 8.77 3.41
CA ALA A 173 4.61 9.62 3.58
C ALA A 173 3.72 9.59 2.32
N GLN A 174 4.30 9.60 1.12
CA GLN A 174 3.59 9.53 -0.17
C GLN A 174 2.72 8.28 -0.26
N ILE A 175 3.30 7.11 0.03
CA ILE A 175 2.59 5.81 -0.04
C ILE A 175 1.78 5.49 1.23
N GLY A 176 1.77 6.37 2.24
CA GLY A 176 1.00 6.24 3.47
C GLY A 176 1.57 5.24 4.49
N VAL A 177 2.83 4.83 4.36
CA VAL A 177 3.52 4.00 5.37
C VAL A 177 3.74 4.82 6.64
N LYS A 178 4.26 6.04 6.51
CA LYS A 178 4.24 7.04 7.59
C LYS A 178 2.96 7.84 7.45
N THR A 179 2.04 7.64 8.38
CA THR A 179 0.72 8.28 8.34
C THR A 179 0.82 9.79 8.62
N TYR A 180 -0.10 10.56 8.06
CA TYR A 180 -0.10 12.04 8.11
C TYR A 180 0.03 12.61 9.52
N ASP A 181 -0.47 11.91 10.54
CA ASP A 181 -0.38 12.28 11.96
C ASP A 181 1.00 12.02 12.58
N LYS A 182 1.81 11.13 11.97
CA LYS A 182 3.15 10.74 12.45
C LYS A 182 4.30 11.35 11.64
N VAL A 183 4.00 12.18 10.67
CA VAL A 183 5.03 12.93 9.91
C VAL A 183 5.57 14.06 10.77
N ASP A 184 6.90 14.20 10.86
CA ASP A 184 7.54 15.22 11.70
C ASP A 184 7.37 16.62 11.09
N ASP A 185 7.60 16.75 9.79
CA ASP A 185 7.43 17.98 9.01
C ASP A 185 6.43 17.77 7.88
N PRO A 186 5.13 17.97 8.12
CA PRO A 186 4.11 17.79 7.09
C PRO A 186 4.17 18.85 5.99
N GLY A 187 4.65 20.07 6.30
CA GLY A 187 4.80 21.15 5.32
C GLY A 187 5.82 20.81 4.25
N LEU A 188 6.98 20.30 4.65
CA LEU A 188 8.02 19.83 3.72
C LEU A 188 7.50 18.72 2.81
N ILE A 189 6.72 17.77 3.35
CA ILE A 189 6.16 16.70 2.53
C ILE A 189 5.14 17.23 1.52
N VAL A 190 4.30 18.20 1.90
CA VAL A 190 3.37 18.86 0.97
C VAL A 190 4.13 19.57 -0.15
N TYR A 191 5.20 20.31 0.19
CA TYR A 191 6.08 20.96 -0.78
C TYR A 191 6.64 19.95 -1.81
N GLU A 192 7.24 18.87 -1.33
CA GLU A 192 7.83 17.85 -2.20
C GLU A 192 6.79 17.13 -3.07
N LEU A 193 5.60 16.88 -2.53
CA LEU A 193 4.50 16.30 -3.30
C LEU A 193 3.99 17.27 -4.39
N MET A 194 3.84 18.55 -4.09
CA MET A 194 3.45 19.56 -5.08
C MET A 194 4.49 19.70 -6.19
N LYS A 195 5.78 19.63 -5.85
CA LYS A 195 6.88 19.61 -6.83
C LYS A 195 6.83 18.37 -7.73
N LYS A 196 6.54 17.20 -7.17
CA LYS A 196 6.43 15.93 -7.90
C LYS A 196 5.17 15.85 -8.77
N TYR A 197 4.08 16.46 -8.32
CA TYR A 197 2.77 16.44 -8.97
C TYR A 197 2.23 17.86 -9.19
N PRO A 198 2.82 18.62 -10.14
CA PRO A 198 2.45 20.03 -10.37
C PRO A 198 0.96 20.20 -10.70
N GLY A 199 0.32 21.18 -10.07
CA GLY A 199 -1.06 21.57 -10.32
C GLY A 199 -2.13 20.64 -9.73
N VAL A 200 -1.77 19.47 -9.21
CA VAL A 200 -2.74 18.47 -8.71
C VAL A 200 -3.46 18.99 -7.45
N PHE A 201 -2.73 19.55 -6.52
CA PHE A 201 -3.26 20.08 -5.27
C PHE A 201 -4.07 21.34 -5.49
N GLU A 202 -3.57 22.24 -6.33
CA GLU A 202 -4.24 23.49 -6.70
C GLU A 202 -5.60 23.22 -7.35
N LYS A 203 -5.63 22.27 -8.29
CA LYS A 203 -6.86 21.83 -8.95
C LYS A 203 -7.86 21.26 -7.96
N PHE A 204 -7.40 20.41 -7.04
CA PHE A 204 -8.27 19.75 -6.05
C PHE A 204 -8.90 20.76 -5.09
N TYR A 205 -8.09 21.68 -4.51
CA TYR A 205 -8.58 22.66 -3.55
C TYR A 205 -9.18 23.91 -4.20
N ARG A 206 -9.03 24.06 -5.53
CA ARG A 206 -9.40 25.27 -6.29
C ARG A 206 -8.72 26.52 -5.71
N ILE A 207 -7.40 26.44 -5.57
CA ILE A 207 -6.52 27.49 -5.06
C ILE A 207 -5.43 27.75 -6.09
N ASP A 208 -5.25 29.00 -6.53
CA ASP A 208 -4.17 29.39 -7.43
C ASP A 208 -2.89 29.69 -6.64
N ALA A 209 -2.20 28.62 -6.24
CA ALA A 209 -0.94 28.73 -5.50
C ALA A 209 0.29 28.90 -6.41
N LYS A 210 0.18 28.62 -7.72
CA LYS A 210 1.30 28.71 -8.69
C LYS A 210 2.52 27.89 -8.30
N GLY A 211 2.30 26.71 -7.73
CA GLY A 211 3.35 25.82 -7.24
C GLY A 211 3.92 26.17 -5.85
N ASP A 212 3.44 27.24 -5.23
CA ASP A 212 3.84 27.66 -3.89
C ASP A 212 3.05 26.91 -2.82
N SER A 213 3.73 26.02 -2.11
CA SER A 213 3.12 25.18 -1.06
C SER A 213 2.74 25.99 0.19
N GLU A 214 3.49 27.04 0.53
CA GLU A 214 3.18 27.90 1.67
C GLU A 214 1.89 28.65 1.41
N LYS A 215 1.76 29.21 0.20
CA LYS A 215 0.53 29.88 -0.24
C LYS A 215 -0.65 28.92 -0.23
N LEU A 216 -0.48 27.70 -0.73
CA LEU A 216 -1.54 26.67 -0.70
C LEU A 216 -1.99 26.38 0.75
N ILE A 217 -1.04 26.16 1.66
CA ILE A 217 -1.30 25.88 3.07
C ILE A 217 -2.03 27.06 3.72
N GLN A 218 -1.56 28.28 3.49
CA GLN A 218 -2.16 29.50 4.04
C GLN A 218 -3.60 29.71 3.57
N GLU A 219 -3.84 29.61 2.25
CA GLU A 219 -5.19 29.83 1.70
C GLU A 219 -6.15 28.71 2.10
N PHE A 220 -5.70 27.45 2.06
CA PHE A 220 -6.52 26.31 2.48
C PHE A 220 -6.84 26.35 3.98
N GLY A 221 -5.86 26.70 4.82
CA GLY A 221 -6.06 26.86 6.25
C GLY A 221 -7.08 27.94 6.60
N ARG A 222 -7.01 29.11 5.93
CA ARG A 222 -8.03 30.17 6.07
C ARG A 222 -9.42 29.67 5.63
N LYS A 223 -9.51 29.01 4.49
CA LYS A 223 -10.77 28.45 3.96
C LYS A 223 -11.40 27.42 4.89
N LYS A 224 -10.57 26.66 5.64
CA LYS A 224 -11.02 25.66 6.61
C LYS A 224 -11.19 26.19 8.03
N GLY A 225 -10.81 27.42 8.31
CA GLY A 225 -10.84 28.00 9.63
C GLY A 225 -9.80 27.38 10.59
N PHE A 226 -8.68 26.88 10.06
CA PHE A 226 -7.58 26.36 10.87
C PHE A 226 -6.68 27.52 11.31
N LEU A 227 -7.14 28.25 12.33
CA LEU A 227 -6.51 29.47 12.80
C LEU A 227 -6.01 29.30 14.25
N LEU A 228 -4.86 29.89 14.52
CA LEU A 228 -4.32 30.08 15.88
C LEU A 228 -4.79 31.42 16.44
N LYS A 229 -5.14 31.46 17.73
CA LYS A 229 -5.77 32.63 18.37
C LYS A 229 -5.01 33.97 18.21
N ARG A 230 -3.71 33.96 17.86
CA ARG A 230 -2.87 35.17 17.72
C ARG A 230 -1.87 35.11 16.56
N TYR A 231 -1.77 34.00 15.81
CA TYR A 231 -0.64 33.73 14.91
C TYR A 231 -1.05 33.37 13.49
N GLY A 232 -2.27 33.66 13.07
CA GLY A 232 -2.71 33.36 11.70
C GLY A 232 -3.10 31.90 11.50
N VAL A 233 -2.69 31.28 10.39
CA VAL A 233 -3.04 29.91 10.03
C VAL A 233 -2.21 28.90 10.84
N ASP A 234 -2.87 27.85 11.32
CA ASP A 234 -2.23 26.66 11.88
C ASP A 234 -1.69 25.81 10.70
N GLU A 235 -0.44 26.08 10.32
CA GLU A 235 0.21 25.46 9.16
C GLU A 235 0.42 23.96 9.34
N ASP A 236 0.82 23.51 10.53
CA ASP A 236 1.01 22.08 10.81
C ASP A 236 -0.29 21.31 10.66
N ARG A 237 -1.36 21.78 11.29
CA ARG A 237 -2.68 21.18 11.17
C ARG A 237 -3.19 21.20 9.73
N THR A 238 -2.92 22.28 9.00
CA THR A 238 -3.35 22.43 7.61
C THR A 238 -2.60 21.46 6.70
N ALA A 239 -1.28 21.39 6.82
CA ALA A 239 -0.45 20.46 6.06
C ALA A 239 -0.82 18.99 6.35
N ARG A 240 -1.10 18.64 7.61
CA ARG A 240 -1.61 17.30 7.96
C ARG A 240 -2.96 17.00 7.32
N ALA A 241 -3.85 17.98 7.22
CA ALA A 241 -5.13 17.78 6.54
C ALA A 241 -4.94 17.54 5.04
N ILE A 242 -4.02 18.25 4.39
CA ILE A 242 -3.64 18.03 2.99
C ILE A 242 -3.07 16.63 2.80
N LEU A 243 -2.12 16.21 3.64
CA LEU A 243 -1.54 14.86 3.58
C LEU A 243 -2.59 13.75 3.83
N LYS A 244 -3.55 14.00 4.71
CA LYS A 244 -4.67 13.08 4.93
C LYS A 244 -5.50 12.88 3.68
N ASP A 245 -5.82 13.96 2.96
CA ASP A 245 -6.59 13.89 1.71
C ASP A 245 -5.79 13.15 0.63
N TRP A 246 -4.48 13.38 0.55
CA TRP A 246 -3.58 12.64 -0.33
C TRP A 246 -3.56 11.13 -0.01
N GLN A 247 -3.28 10.77 1.25
CA GLN A 247 -3.15 9.37 1.66
C GLN A 247 -4.47 8.60 1.54
N LYS A 248 -5.60 9.27 1.74
CA LYS A 248 -6.94 8.69 1.53
C LYS A 248 -7.35 8.59 0.06
N GLY A 249 -6.57 9.18 -0.86
CA GLY A 249 -6.86 9.15 -2.30
C GLY A 249 -7.96 10.10 -2.73
N HIS A 250 -8.29 11.10 -1.92
CA HIS A 250 -9.17 12.21 -2.35
C HIS A 250 -8.46 13.03 -3.43
N ILE A 251 -7.16 13.26 -3.25
CA ILE A 251 -6.27 13.87 -4.26
C ILE A 251 -5.70 12.71 -5.10
N LYS A 252 -5.93 12.78 -6.40
CA LYS A 252 -5.47 11.76 -7.36
C LYS A 252 -4.25 12.27 -8.12
N PRO A 253 -3.09 11.57 -8.06
CA PRO A 253 -1.91 11.92 -8.84
C PRO A 253 -2.10 11.68 -10.33
#